data_3c75fb31591554888f354257f8697b74
#
_entry.id   3c75fb31591554888f354257f8697b74
#
_cell.length_a   1.000
_cell.length_b   1.000
_cell.length_c   1.000
_cell.angle_alpha   90.00
_cell.angle_beta   90.00
_cell.angle_gamma   90.00
#
_symmetry.space_group_name_H-M   'P 1'
#
loop_
_entity.id
_entity.type
_entity.pdbx_description
1 polymer ?
#
loop_
_entity_poly.entity_id
_entity_poly.type
_entity_poly.pdbx_seq_one_letter_code
_entity_poly.pdbx_strand_id
1 'polypeptide(L)'
;MITLYGIEWSRAKYVLFTLTELNLDFQHVKINPFEEEKNAPEYLKLNPLGQVPTLVDGDFVLTEAMAINFYLARKYGAGKLWVNRLEDEALIYKWTFFAITQMEAACVDLILHRKVFDEKERNINVVQAAEQKLIKPLQVLNDY
;
A
#
# COMPACT_ATOMS: atom_id res chain seq x y z
N MET A 1 15.78 14.43 2.79
CA MET A 1 14.66 14.32 3.75
C MET A 1 13.53 13.57 3.04
N ILE A 2 12.97 12.56 3.70
CA ILE A 2 11.86 11.77 3.14
C ILE A 2 10.54 12.46 3.47
N THR A 3 9.65 12.56 2.48
CA THR A 3 8.27 13.04 2.67
C THR A 3 7.30 12.01 2.09
N LEU A 4 6.32 11.58 2.87
CA LEU A 4 5.24 10.71 2.45
C LEU A 4 3.93 11.49 2.36
N TYR A 5 3.26 11.42 1.22
CA TYR A 5 1.93 11.98 0.98
C TYR A 5 0.87 10.89 1.01
N GLY A 6 -0.22 11.13 1.74
CA GLY A 6 -1.36 10.22 1.87
C GLY A 6 -1.85 10.10 3.30
N ILE A 7 -2.96 9.40 3.53
CA ILE A 7 -3.52 9.14 4.85
C ILE A 7 -3.42 7.67 5.24
N GLU A 8 -3.53 7.39 6.54
CA GLU A 8 -3.41 6.05 7.12
C GLU A 8 -4.53 5.08 6.65
N TRP A 9 -5.64 5.61 6.17
CA TRP A 9 -6.78 4.84 5.63
C TRP A 9 -6.70 4.64 4.11
N SER A 10 -5.49 4.68 3.57
CA SER A 10 -5.19 4.43 2.15
C SER A 10 -4.02 3.46 2.01
N ARG A 11 -3.61 3.18 0.76
CA ARG A 11 -2.37 2.42 0.49
C ARG A 11 -1.09 3.06 1.05
N ALA A 12 -1.14 4.35 1.46
CA ALA A 12 -0.03 4.97 2.18
C ALA A 12 0.30 4.24 3.49
N LYS A 13 -0.66 3.51 4.08
CA LYS A 13 -0.43 2.67 5.26
C LYS A 13 0.68 1.64 5.07
N TYR A 14 0.79 1.06 3.88
CA TYR A 14 1.86 0.10 3.58
C TYR A 14 3.23 0.75 3.64
N VAL A 15 3.33 1.99 3.15
CA VAL A 15 4.57 2.78 3.16
C VAL A 15 4.90 3.24 4.58
N LEU A 16 3.89 3.71 5.34
CA LEU A 16 4.05 4.06 6.75
C LEU A 16 4.62 2.89 7.55
N PHE A 17 4.10 1.68 7.35
CA PHE A 17 4.61 0.49 7.99
C PHE A 17 6.11 0.27 7.66
N THR A 18 6.49 0.35 6.39
CA THR A 18 7.88 0.17 5.95
C THR A 18 8.81 1.24 6.53
N LEU A 19 8.40 2.52 6.51
CA LEU A 19 9.18 3.61 7.12
C LEU A 19 9.40 3.40 8.62
N THR A 20 8.35 2.96 9.32
CA THR A 20 8.41 2.67 10.76
C THR A 20 9.32 1.47 11.06
N GLU A 21 9.18 0.37 10.30
CA GLU A 21 10.03 -0.81 10.46
C GLU A 21 11.51 -0.51 10.20
N LEU A 22 11.80 0.39 9.28
CA LEU A 22 13.16 0.84 8.98
C LEU A 22 13.67 1.91 9.95
N ASN A 23 12.80 2.39 10.84
CA ASN A 23 13.11 3.45 11.81
C ASN A 23 13.64 4.72 11.12
N LEU A 24 13.03 5.10 10.01
CA LEU A 24 13.41 6.26 9.20
C LEU A 24 12.66 7.50 9.66
N ASP A 25 13.36 8.63 9.74
CA ASP A 25 12.73 9.95 9.93
C ASP A 25 12.10 10.42 8.64
N PHE A 26 10.84 10.83 8.70
CA PHE A 26 10.09 11.33 7.55
C PHE A 26 9.05 12.39 7.93
N GLN A 27 8.73 13.25 6.97
CA GLN A 27 7.58 14.15 7.04
C GLN A 27 6.35 13.43 6.47
N HIS A 28 5.23 13.48 7.20
CA HIS A 28 3.96 12.93 6.72
C HIS A 28 3.01 14.07 6.34
N VAL A 29 2.71 14.19 5.05
CA VAL A 29 1.75 15.15 4.51
C VAL A 29 0.44 14.42 4.21
N LYS A 30 -0.62 14.80 4.90
CA LYS A 30 -1.92 14.15 4.76
C LYS A 30 -2.61 14.66 3.50
N ILE A 31 -2.76 13.80 2.51
CA ILE A 31 -3.59 14.00 1.32
C ILE A 31 -4.70 12.95 1.39
N ASN A 32 -5.94 13.40 1.49
CA ASN A 32 -7.10 12.52 1.49
C ASN A 32 -7.52 12.17 0.05
N PRO A 33 -7.47 10.88 -0.38
CA PRO A 33 -7.83 10.49 -1.73
C PRO A 33 -9.33 10.65 -2.05
N PHE A 34 -10.16 10.92 -1.06
CA PHE A 34 -11.60 11.15 -1.23
C PHE A 34 -11.98 12.64 -1.26
N GLU A 35 -11.03 13.55 -1.08
CA GLU A 35 -11.22 14.99 -1.04
C GLU A 35 -10.48 15.71 -2.17
N GLU A 36 -10.79 17.01 -2.36
CA GLU A 36 -10.24 17.81 -3.45
C GLU A 36 -8.74 18.08 -3.33
N GLU A 37 -8.14 17.90 -2.17
CA GLU A 37 -6.70 18.09 -1.94
C GLU A 37 -5.82 17.29 -2.91
N LYS A 38 -6.26 16.09 -3.30
CA LYS A 38 -5.58 15.25 -4.30
C LYS A 38 -5.49 15.89 -5.69
N ASN A 39 -6.37 16.85 -5.98
CA ASN A 39 -6.46 17.57 -7.24
C ASN A 39 -5.73 18.93 -7.19
N ALA A 40 -5.12 19.27 -6.05
CA ALA A 40 -4.35 20.50 -5.91
C ALA A 40 -3.20 20.54 -6.95
N PRO A 41 -3.01 21.63 -7.69
CA PRO A 41 -1.98 21.73 -8.74
C PRO A 41 -0.57 21.37 -8.25
N GLU A 42 -0.26 21.68 -7.00
CA GLU A 42 1.04 21.38 -6.39
C GLU A 42 1.22 19.87 -6.17
N TYR A 43 0.15 19.17 -5.78
CA TYR A 43 0.20 17.72 -5.63
C TYR A 43 0.21 16.99 -6.98
N LEU A 44 -0.55 17.47 -7.96
CA LEU A 44 -0.58 16.90 -9.31
C LEU A 44 0.77 17.01 -10.04
N LYS A 45 1.65 17.94 -9.67
CA LYS A 45 3.04 17.98 -10.15
C LYS A 45 3.85 16.77 -9.64
N LEU A 46 3.56 16.26 -8.45
CA LEU A 46 4.21 15.09 -7.86
C LEU A 46 3.58 13.79 -8.36
N ASN A 47 2.26 13.76 -8.44
CA ASN A 47 1.49 12.60 -8.92
C ASN A 47 0.35 13.06 -9.83
N PRO A 48 0.53 13.01 -11.16
CA PRO A 48 -0.48 13.47 -12.12
C PRO A 48 -1.81 12.72 -12.05
N LEU A 49 -1.84 11.51 -11.46
CA LEU A 49 -3.08 10.74 -11.25
C LEU A 49 -3.87 11.21 -10.02
N GLY A 50 -3.34 12.10 -9.20
CA GLY A 50 -3.99 12.54 -7.96
C GLY A 50 -4.24 11.39 -6.97
N GLN A 51 -3.43 10.34 -7.02
CA GLN A 51 -3.56 9.18 -6.14
C GLN A 51 -2.55 9.20 -5.00
N VAL A 52 -2.79 8.42 -3.97
CA VAL A 52 -1.86 8.22 -2.85
C VAL A 52 -1.51 6.74 -2.70
N PRO A 53 -0.29 6.43 -2.21
CA PRO A 53 0.77 7.30 -1.74
C PRO A 53 1.65 7.90 -2.82
N THR A 54 2.33 8.99 -2.47
CA THR A 54 3.50 9.50 -3.18
C THR A 54 4.63 9.67 -2.18
N LEU A 55 5.83 9.21 -2.53
CA LEU A 55 7.05 9.42 -1.76
C LEU A 55 7.93 10.46 -2.47
N VAL A 56 8.50 11.35 -1.69
CA VAL A 56 9.60 12.24 -2.13
C VAL A 56 10.81 11.94 -1.25
N ASP A 57 11.95 11.63 -1.86
CA ASP A 57 13.21 11.38 -1.16
C ASP A 57 14.33 12.20 -1.81
N GLY A 58 14.60 13.36 -1.22
CA GLY A 58 15.41 14.40 -1.88
C GLY A 58 14.71 14.93 -3.14
N ASP A 59 15.34 14.76 -4.31
CA ASP A 59 14.80 15.13 -5.61
C ASP A 59 14.03 13.99 -6.31
N PHE A 60 14.04 12.79 -5.71
CA PHE A 60 13.38 11.61 -6.28
C PHE A 60 11.93 11.52 -5.84
N VAL A 61 11.02 11.48 -6.82
CA VAL A 61 9.58 11.30 -6.60
C VAL A 61 9.17 9.91 -7.07
N LEU A 62 8.45 9.18 -6.23
CA LEU A 62 7.99 7.83 -6.56
C LEU A 62 6.53 7.66 -6.13
N THR A 63 5.74 7.06 -7.01
CA THR A 63 4.36 6.64 -6.78
C THR A 63 4.28 5.12 -6.74
N GLU A 64 3.10 4.55 -6.51
CA GLU A 64 2.83 3.13 -6.31
C GLU A 64 3.39 2.57 -4.99
N ALA A 65 2.49 2.20 -4.08
CA ALA A 65 2.83 1.81 -2.71
C ALA A 65 3.88 0.69 -2.65
N MET A 66 3.78 -0.34 -3.51
CA MET A 66 4.72 -1.45 -3.50
C MET A 66 6.07 -1.07 -4.11
N ALA A 67 6.09 -0.22 -5.14
CA ALA A 67 7.33 0.32 -5.68
C ALA A 67 8.07 1.16 -4.64
N ILE A 68 7.33 1.97 -3.88
CA ILE A 68 7.87 2.75 -2.77
C ILE A 68 8.45 1.83 -1.69
N ASN A 69 7.74 0.77 -1.31
CA ASN A 69 8.21 -0.19 -0.32
C ASN A 69 9.49 -0.90 -0.77
N PHE A 70 9.57 -1.35 -2.03
CA PHE A 70 10.78 -1.95 -2.58
C PHE A 70 11.96 -0.97 -2.60
N TYR A 71 11.71 0.28 -3.00
CA TYR A 71 12.73 1.31 -2.99
C TYR A 71 13.28 1.56 -1.58
N LEU A 72 12.40 1.76 -0.60
CA LEU A 72 12.79 1.99 0.78
C LEU A 72 13.53 0.79 1.37
N ALA A 73 13.00 -0.43 1.18
CA ALA A 73 13.61 -1.65 1.66
C ALA A 73 15.00 -1.87 1.06
N ARG A 74 15.17 -1.61 -0.25
CA ARG A 74 16.44 -1.79 -0.93
C ARG A 74 17.47 -0.72 -0.56
N LYS A 75 17.04 0.54 -0.44
CA LYS A 75 17.93 1.67 -0.14
C LYS A 75 18.35 1.71 1.33
N TYR A 76 17.40 1.43 2.25
CA TYR A 76 17.59 1.64 3.68
C TYR A 76 17.48 0.36 4.52
N GLY A 77 16.99 -0.73 3.95
CA GLY A 77 16.66 -1.96 4.67
C GLY A 77 17.58 -3.15 4.43
N ALA A 78 18.81 -2.92 3.97
CA ALA A 78 19.78 -3.99 3.73
C ALA A 78 19.99 -4.85 4.99
N GLY A 79 19.81 -6.17 4.85
CA GLY A 79 19.91 -7.13 5.95
C GLY A 79 18.71 -7.17 6.90
N LYS A 80 17.71 -6.29 6.74
CA LYS A 80 16.48 -6.26 7.55
C LYS A 80 15.24 -6.53 6.71
N LEU A 81 14.98 -5.70 5.70
CA LEU A 81 13.82 -5.82 4.80
C LEU A 81 14.20 -6.11 3.35
N TRP A 82 15.48 -6.22 3.05
CA TRP A 82 15.97 -6.56 1.72
C TRP A 82 17.00 -7.67 1.75
N VAL A 83 17.03 -8.45 0.70
CA VAL A 83 17.85 -9.64 0.51
C VAL A 83 18.86 -9.44 -0.63
N ASN A 84 19.94 -10.24 -0.65
CA ASN A 84 21.00 -10.12 -1.65
C ASN A 84 20.98 -11.24 -2.71
N ARG A 85 20.25 -12.34 -2.45
CA ARG A 85 20.15 -13.45 -3.41
C ARG A 85 18.99 -13.19 -4.36
N LEU A 86 19.22 -13.45 -5.64
CA LEU A 86 18.20 -13.24 -6.69
C LEU A 86 16.93 -14.07 -6.48
N GLU A 87 17.10 -15.32 -6.00
CA GLU A 87 15.98 -16.21 -5.72
C GLU A 87 15.09 -15.66 -4.59
N ASP A 88 15.72 -15.10 -3.55
CA ASP A 88 14.99 -14.51 -2.42
C ASP A 88 14.30 -13.21 -2.86
N GLU A 89 14.94 -12.40 -3.70
CA GLU A 89 14.32 -11.21 -4.32
C GLU A 89 13.11 -11.60 -5.18
N ALA A 90 13.21 -12.67 -5.97
CA ALA A 90 12.11 -13.20 -6.75
C ALA A 90 10.93 -13.66 -5.86
N LEU A 91 11.20 -14.21 -4.68
CA LEU A 91 10.17 -14.56 -3.70
C LEU A 91 9.50 -13.33 -3.09
N ILE A 92 10.24 -12.25 -2.84
CA ILE A 92 9.66 -10.96 -2.41
C ILE A 92 8.66 -10.48 -3.47
N TYR A 93 9.04 -10.45 -4.74
CA TYR A 93 8.14 -10.05 -5.83
C TYR A 93 6.95 -11.00 -5.95
N LYS A 94 7.19 -12.31 -5.92
CA LYS A 94 6.12 -13.33 -5.96
C LYS A 94 5.04 -13.05 -4.91
N TRP A 95 5.44 -12.92 -3.65
CA TRP A 95 4.48 -12.77 -2.56
C TRP A 95 3.82 -11.40 -2.54
N THR A 96 4.53 -10.36 -2.95
CA THR A 96 3.95 -9.01 -3.09
C THR A 96 2.89 -9.01 -4.19
N PHE A 97 3.22 -9.51 -5.38
CA PHE A 97 2.24 -9.58 -6.47
C PHE A 97 1.09 -10.53 -6.14
N PHE A 98 1.36 -11.64 -5.46
CA PHE A 98 0.30 -12.53 -4.98
C PHE A 98 -0.69 -11.78 -4.07
N ALA A 99 -0.20 -11.05 -3.08
CA ALA A 99 -1.06 -10.27 -2.18
C ALA A 99 -1.91 -9.24 -2.94
N ILE A 100 -1.28 -8.46 -3.84
CA ILE A 100 -1.96 -7.42 -4.61
C ILE A 100 -2.99 -8.00 -5.58
N THR A 101 -2.66 -9.07 -6.30
CA THR A 101 -3.53 -9.58 -7.37
C THR A 101 -4.56 -10.58 -6.88
N GLN A 102 -4.28 -11.32 -5.81
CA GLN A 102 -5.17 -12.38 -5.32
C GLN A 102 -5.99 -11.98 -4.10
N MET A 103 -5.54 -11.00 -3.32
CA MET A 103 -6.16 -10.72 -2.02
C MET A 103 -6.64 -9.28 -1.87
N GLU A 104 -5.90 -8.27 -2.36
CA GLU A 104 -6.13 -6.86 -2.03
C GLU A 104 -7.57 -6.41 -2.33
N ALA A 105 -8.09 -6.70 -3.52
CA ALA A 105 -9.44 -6.28 -3.91
C ALA A 105 -10.51 -6.82 -2.93
N ALA A 106 -10.43 -8.10 -2.58
CA ALA A 106 -11.36 -8.70 -1.63
C ALA A 106 -11.18 -8.12 -0.21
N CYS A 107 -9.96 -7.85 0.22
CA CYS A 107 -9.71 -7.17 1.50
C CYS A 107 -10.29 -5.76 1.52
N VAL A 108 -10.16 -5.01 0.43
CA VAL A 108 -10.75 -3.66 0.30
C VAL A 108 -12.28 -3.74 0.37
N ASP A 109 -12.92 -4.66 -0.35
CA ASP A 109 -14.36 -4.88 -0.30
C ASP A 109 -14.83 -5.17 1.15
N LEU A 110 -14.12 -6.03 1.88
CA LEU A 110 -14.44 -6.31 3.28
C LEU A 110 -14.33 -5.07 4.17
N ILE A 111 -13.27 -4.27 4.00
CA ILE A 111 -13.08 -3.07 4.81
C ILE A 111 -14.18 -2.04 4.51
N LEU A 112 -14.45 -1.78 3.24
CA LEU A 112 -15.46 -0.81 2.83
C LEU A 112 -16.85 -1.18 3.37
N HIS A 113 -17.29 -2.41 3.12
CA HIS A 113 -18.64 -2.85 3.47
C HIS A 113 -18.83 -3.25 4.95
N ARG A 114 -17.74 -3.42 5.72
CA ARG A 114 -17.85 -3.73 7.16
C ARG A 114 -17.56 -2.55 8.07
N LYS A 115 -16.73 -1.59 7.61
CA LYS A 115 -16.18 -0.55 8.50
C LYS A 115 -16.35 0.87 7.99
N VAL A 116 -16.27 1.10 6.68
CA VAL A 116 -16.19 2.45 6.12
C VAL A 116 -17.58 2.97 5.72
N PHE A 117 -18.33 2.20 4.97
CA PHE A 117 -19.65 2.61 4.48
C PHE A 117 -20.68 2.71 5.60
N ASP A 118 -21.60 3.65 5.47
CA ASP A 118 -22.80 3.73 6.30
C ASP A 118 -23.63 2.43 6.16
N GLU A 119 -24.35 2.05 7.20
CA GLU A 119 -25.10 0.78 7.25
C GLU A 119 -26.01 0.55 6.03
N LYS A 120 -26.67 1.61 5.55
CA LYS A 120 -27.55 1.58 4.37
C LYS A 120 -26.82 1.34 3.04
N GLU A 121 -25.52 1.56 2.99
CA GLU A 121 -24.68 1.38 1.80
C GLU A 121 -23.95 0.03 1.82
N ARG A 122 -23.96 -0.67 2.96
CA ARG A 122 -23.32 -1.96 3.11
C ARG A 122 -24.05 -3.05 2.33
N ASN A 123 -23.31 -3.86 1.61
CA ASN A 123 -23.85 -4.96 0.81
C ASN A 123 -23.27 -6.29 1.31
N ILE A 124 -24.11 -7.08 1.96
CA ILE A 124 -23.72 -8.39 2.51
C ILE A 124 -23.26 -9.37 1.45
N ASN A 125 -23.80 -9.30 0.22
CA ASN A 125 -23.38 -10.20 -0.86
C ASN A 125 -21.94 -9.91 -1.31
N VAL A 126 -21.51 -8.62 -1.30
CA VAL A 126 -20.11 -8.24 -1.57
C VAL A 126 -19.20 -8.81 -0.48
N VAL A 127 -19.60 -8.70 0.79
CA VAL A 127 -18.86 -9.27 1.93
C VAL A 127 -18.68 -10.77 1.76
N GLN A 128 -19.76 -11.50 1.51
CA GLN A 128 -19.71 -12.97 1.35
C GLN A 128 -18.84 -13.38 0.14
N ALA A 129 -18.98 -12.70 -0.99
CA ALA A 129 -18.16 -12.96 -2.17
C ALA A 129 -16.66 -12.70 -1.90
N ALA A 130 -16.34 -11.62 -1.18
CA ALA A 130 -14.97 -11.29 -0.80
C ALA A 130 -14.38 -12.34 0.16
N GLU A 131 -15.15 -12.81 1.15
CA GLU A 131 -14.73 -13.89 2.05
C GLU A 131 -14.41 -15.16 1.27
N GLN A 132 -15.29 -15.57 0.36
CA GLN A 132 -15.06 -16.76 -0.47
C GLN A 132 -13.81 -16.64 -1.35
N LYS A 133 -13.56 -15.47 -1.93
CA LYS A 133 -12.35 -15.22 -2.72
C LYS A 133 -11.06 -15.34 -1.91
N LEU A 134 -11.09 -15.05 -0.61
CA LEU A 134 -9.91 -15.09 0.26
C LEU A 134 -9.56 -16.48 0.80
N ILE A 135 -10.49 -17.45 0.79
CA ILE A 135 -10.26 -18.79 1.37
C ILE A 135 -9.01 -19.43 0.75
N LYS A 136 -8.98 -19.55 -0.58
CA LYS A 136 -7.87 -20.23 -1.27
C LYS A 136 -6.54 -19.48 -1.14
N PRO A 137 -6.46 -18.15 -1.36
CA PRO A 137 -5.22 -17.42 -1.13
C PRO A 137 -4.69 -17.54 0.30
N LEU A 138 -5.56 -17.48 1.32
CA LEU A 138 -5.14 -17.63 2.71
C LEU A 138 -4.63 -19.04 3.01
N GLN A 139 -5.26 -20.08 2.44
CA GLN A 139 -4.74 -21.45 2.53
C GLN A 139 -3.33 -21.54 1.95
N VAL A 140 -3.11 -21.01 0.74
CA VAL A 140 -1.78 -21.01 0.11
C VAL A 140 -0.73 -20.35 0.98
N LEU A 141 -1.08 -19.24 1.66
CA LEU A 141 -0.14 -18.57 2.58
C LEU A 141 0.10 -19.39 3.84
N ASN A 142 -0.91 -20.11 4.34
CA ASN A 142 -0.79 -20.94 5.54
C ASN A 142 0.08 -22.18 5.29
N ASP A 143 0.04 -22.73 4.08
CA ASP A 143 0.73 -23.96 3.70
C ASP A 143 2.18 -23.73 3.24
N TYR A 144 2.59 -22.44 3.08
CA TYR A 144 3.95 -22.06 2.71
C TYR A 144 4.87 -21.90 3.90
#